data_b5d7478e6777960dd56d9ffec6dfa8d5
#
_entry.id   b5d7478e6777960dd56d9ffec6dfa8d5
#
_cell.length_a   1.000
_cell.length_b   1.000
_cell.length_c   1.000
_cell.angle_alpha   90.00
_cell.angle_beta   90.00
_cell.angle_gamma   90.00
#
_symmetry.space_group_name_H-M   'P 1'
#
loop_
_entity.id
_entity.type
_entity.pdbx_description
1 polymer ?
#
loop_
_entity_poly.entity_id
_entity_poly.type
_entity_poly.pdbx_seq_one_letter_code
_entity_poly.pdbx_strand_id
1 'polypeptide(L)'
;MQLLGEDPDLLAEAARRLEAAGADGIDLNMGCPVAKIVAKGQGAALMRDPLRAGVIFRTLRKAVAGPLTIKIRGGWDDRSVNAPAIARLAESEGVDGITVHPRTRSQQYTGRAPWDVIAEVVAAVRVPVTGNGDVESHADAAAMIAATGCAAVMIGRGALGRPWVFRGVEVARDERAAVIRRHAALIEAHLAERPALVQLKKHLAWYSDGLPFAARARPAIFAARTPTEVYEVFWRLW
;
A
#
# COMPACT_ATOMS: atom_id res chain seq x y z
N MET A 1 -3.19 2.52 -11.88
CA MET A 1 -3.25 3.81 -11.11
C MET A 1 -4.33 3.73 -10.04
N GLN A 2 -4.15 4.38 -8.85
CA GLN A 2 -5.13 4.32 -7.76
C GLN A 2 -5.88 5.65 -7.62
N LEU A 3 -7.22 5.55 -7.56
CA LEU A 3 -8.14 6.67 -7.30
C LEU A 3 -8.61 6.69 -5.85
N LEU A 4 -8.88 7.88 -5.33
CA LEU A 4 -9.46 8.11 -4.00
C LEU A 4 -10.57 9.16 -4.14
N GLY A 5 -11.79 8.78 -3.84
CA GLY A 5 -12.97 9.63 -3.95
C GLY A 5 -14.21 8.95 -3.39
N GLU A 6 -15.36 9.66 -3.44
CA GLU A 6 -16.66 9.13 -3.05
C GLU A 6 -17.75 9.48 -4.07
N ASP A 7 -17.46 10.37 -5.03
CA ASP A 7 -18.39 10.76 -6.09
C ASP A 7 -18.21 9.84 -7.30
N PRO A 8 -19.25 9.08 -7.71
CA PRO A 8 -19.14 8.13 -8.81
C PRO A 8 -18.76 8.76 -10.15
N ASP A 9 -19.31 9.93 -10.47
CA ASP A 9 -19.14 10.57 -11.77
C ASP A 9 -17.73 11.20 -11.87
N LEU A 10 -17.26 11.84 -10.81
CA LEU A 10 -15.88 12.35 -10.74
C LEU A 10 -14.85 11.23 -10.80
N LEU A 11 -15.12 10.10 -10.14
CA LEU A 11 -14.24 8.93 -10.20
C LEU A 11 -14.20 8.34 -11.61
N ALA A 12 -15.34 8.23 -12.28
CA ALA A 12 -15.43 7.74 -13.66
C ALA A 12 -14.68 8.66 -14.64
N GLU A 13 -14.84 9.97 -14.50
CA GLU A 13 -14.11 10.94 -15.32
C GLU A 13 -12.59 10.85 -15.09
N ALA A 14 -12.16 10.76 -13.83
CA ALA A 14 -10.75 10.58 -13.48
C ALA A 14 -10.19 9.26 -14.05
N ALA A 15 -10.96 8.17 -13.98
CA ALA A 15 -10.56 6.88 -14.54
C ALA A 15 -10.33 6.94 -16.04
N ARG A 16 -11.26 7.52 -16.80
CA ARG A 16 -11.11 7.73 -18.27
C ARG A 16 -9.86 8.53 -18.62
N ARG A 17 -9.59 9.62 -17.87
CA ARG A 17 -8.40 10.43 -18.09
C ARG A 17 -7.11 9.66 -17.81
N LEU A 18 -7.09 8.82 -16.79
CA LEU A 18 -5.93 8.01 -16.47
C LEU A 18 -5.68 6.93 -17.52
N GLU A 19 -6.71 6.25 -18.01
CA GLU A 19 -6.57 5.29 -19.13
C GLU A 19 -6.09 5.99 -20.41
N ALA A 20 -6.66 7.14 -20.75
CA ALA A 20 -6.20 7.95 -21.88
C ALA A 20 -4.74 8.42 -21.74
N ALA A 21 -4.24 8.59 -20.50
CA ALA A 21 -2.86 8.88 -20.20
C ALA A 21 -1.94 7.64 -20.15
N GLY A 22 -2.46 6.44 -20.45
CA GLY A 22 -1.68 5.20 -20.52
C GLY A 22 -1.68 4.37 -19.24
N ALA A 23 -2.65 4.52 -18.35
CA ALA A 23 -2.79 3.63 -17.20
C ALA A 23 -3.31 2.26 -17.66
N ASP A 24 -2.59 1.16 -17.32
CA ASP A 24 -2.97 -0.21 -17.67
C ASP A 24 -4.17 -0.73 -16.85
N GLY A 25 -4.53 -0.07 -15.75
CA GLY A 25 -5.65 -0.44 -14.90
C GLY A 25 -5.90 0.58 -13.81
N ILE A 26 -7.12 0.54 -13.27
CA ILE A 26 -7.62 1.46 -12.24
C ILE A 26 -7.88 0.70 -10.96
N ASP A 27 -7.39 1.23 -9.84
CA ASP A 27 -7.64 0.72 -8.49
C ASP A 27 -8.39 1.77 -7.67
N LEU A 28 -9.45 1.38 -6.96
CA LEU A 28 -10.18 2.25 -6.05
C LEU A 28 -9.72 2.04 -4.61
N ASN A 29 -9.30 3.13 -3.95
CA ASN A 29 -8.93 3.10 -2.55
C ASN A 29 -10.16 3.15 -1.64
N MET A 30 -10.44 2.04 -0.95
CA MET A 30 -11.45 1.94 0.10
C MET A 30 -10.83 1.55 1.46
N GLY A 31 -9.53 1.77 1.64
CA GLY A 31 -8.80 1.35 2.85
C GLY A 31 -8.13 2.49 3.62
N CYS A 32 -8.04 3.71 3.09
CA CYS A 32 -7.36 4.82 3.77
C CYS A 32 -8.08 5.19 5.08
N PRO A 33 -7.42 5.06 6.27
CA PRO A 33 -8.07 5.31 7.56
C PRO A 33 -7.92 6.76 8.05
N VAL A 34 -7.24 7.62 7.30
CA VAL A 34 -6.87 8.99 7.71
C VAL A 34 -8.11 9.83 7.96
N ALA A 35 -8.20 10.48 9.11
CA ALA A 35 -9.38 11.22 9.55
C ALA A 35 -9.87 12.25 8.51
N LYS A 36 -8.96 13.02 7.90
CA LYS A 36 -9.28 14.01 6.86
C LYS A 36 -9.93 13.39 5.61
N ILE A 37 -9.53 12.18 5.24
CA ILE A 37 -10.08 11.43 4.09
C ILE A 37 -11.45 10.87 4.45
N VAL A 38 -11.52 10.20 5.60
CA VAL A 38 -12.74 9.56 6.09
C VAL A 38 -13.86 10.59 6.36
N ALA A 39 -13.52 11.78 6.87
CA ALA A 39 -14.49 12.87 7.09
C ALA A 39 -15.17 13.35 5.80
N LYS A 40 -14.56 13.08 4.63
CA LYS A 40 -15.13 13.38 3.32
C LYS A 40 -15.94 12.22 2.71
N GLY A 41 -16.15 11.13 3.44
CA GLY A 41 -16.81 9.93 2.91
C GLY A 41 -15.92 9.02 2.06
N GLN A 42 -14.60 9.29 1.98
CA GLN A 42 -13.65 8.63 1.10
C GLN A 42 -12.85 7.52 1.82
N GLY A 43 -12.16 6.68 1.06
CA GLY A 43 -11.30 5.64 1.60
C GLY A 43 -12.09 4.64 2.45
N ALA A 44 -11.66 4.39 3.70
CA ALA A 44 -12.33 3.43 4.57
C ALA A 44 -13.78 3.80 4.94
N ALA A 45 -14.22 5.05 4.74
CA ALA A 45 -15.61 5.45 4.96
C ALA A 45 -16.57 4.72 4.01
N LEU A 46 -16.15 4.39 2.79
CA LEU A 46 -16.96 3.65 1.83
C LEU A 46 -17.32 2.23 2.32
N MET A 47 -16.53 1.65 3.23
CA MET A 47 -16.86 0.36 3.87
C MET A 47 -18.16 0.42 4.69
N ARG A 48 -18.60 1.61 5.13
CA ARG A 48 -19.82 1.82 5.91
C ARG A 48 -21.08 1.98 5.05
N ASP A 49 -20.92 2.22 3.75
CA ASP A 49 -22.03 2.46 2.82
C ASP A 49 -21.90 1.53 1.59
N PRO A 50 -22.32 0.26 1.74
CA PRO A 50 -22.29 -0.69 0.63
C PRO A 50 -23.13 -0.26 -0.57
N LEU A 51 -24.25 0.48 -0.36
CA LEU A 51 -25.09 0.96 -1.45
C LEU A 51 -24.33 1.96 -2.32
N ARG A 52 -23.68 2.94 -1.70
CA ARG A 52 -22.83 3.90 -2.41
C ARG A 52 -21.64 3.21 -3.08
N ALA A 53 -20.99 2.28 -2.39
CA ALA A 53 -19.88 1.51 -2.94
C ALA A 53 -20.30 0.76 -4.22
N GLY A 54 -21.47 0.11 -4.23
CA GLY A 54 -22.01 -0.56 -5.42
C GLY A 54 -22.29 0.39 -6.58
N VAL A 55 -22.81 1.59 -6.31
CA VAL A 55 -22.98 2.63 -7.35
C VAL A 55 -21.63 3.02 -7.94
N ILE A 56 -20.62 3.24 -7.10
CA ILE A 56 -19.27 3.59 -7.54
C ILE A 56 -18.67 2.46 -8.41
N PHE A 57 -18.74 1.21 -7.97
CA PHE A 57 -18.20 0.06 -8.73
C PHE A 57 -18.84 -0.04 -10.11
N ARG A 58 -20.18 -0.01 -10.18
CA ARG A 58 -20.92 -0.04 -11.44
C ARG A 58 -20.58 1.11 -12.38
N THR A 59 -20.42 2.31 -11.84
CA THR A 59 -20.09 3.50 -12.62
C THR A 59 -18.66 3.44 -13.12
N LEU A 60 -17.71 3.02 -12.29
CA LEU A 60 -16.34 2.80 -12.68
C LEU A 60 -16.23 1.68 -13.73
N ARG A 61 -16.92 0.53 -13.55
CA ARG A 61 -16.88 -0.56 -14.52
C ARG A 61 -17.35 -0.13 -15.91
N LYS A 62 -18.35 0.73 -16.00
CA LYS A 62 -18.80 1.30 -17.28
C LYS A 62 -17.80 2.28 -17.91
N ALA A 63 -16.98 2.92 -17.09
CA ALA A 63 -16.04 3.94 -17.53
C ALA A 63 -14.65 3.37 -17.89
N VAL A 64 -14.24 2.25 -17.26
CA VAL A 64 -12.91 1.64 -17.38
C VAL A 64 -12.96 0.48 -18.36
N ALA A 65 -12.10 0.50 -19.37
CA ALA A 65 -11.98 -0.60 -20.34
C ALA A 65 -11.04 -1.71 -19.86
N GLY A 66 -9.97 -1.32 -19.15
CA GLY A 66 -8.96 -2.21 -18.59
C GLY A 66 -9.35 -2.84 -17.25
N PRO A 67 -8.38 -3.44 -16.55
CA PRO A 67 -8.60 -4.00 -15.21
C PRO A 67 -9.06 -2.96 -14.20
N LEU A 68 -10.15 -3.29 -13.48
CA LEU A 68 -10.68 -2.51 -12.36
C LEU A 68 -10.48 -3.29 -11.07
N THR A 69 -9.70 -2.77 -10.14
CA THR A 69 -9.46 -3.39 -8.83
C THR A 69 -9.89 -2.48 -7.69
N ILE A 70 -10.03 -3.06 -6.50
CA ILE A 70 -10.28 -2.30 -5.28
C ILE A 70 -9.30 -2.70 -4.18
N LYS A 71 -8.94 -1.73 -3.32
CA LYS A 71 -8.22 -2.02 -2.08
C LYS A 71 -9.07 -1.66 -0.88
N ILE A 72 -9.40 -2.68 -0.07
CA ILE A 72 -10.31 -2.59 1.09
C ILE A 72 -9.60 -2.86 2.42
N ARG A 73 -10.32 -2.59 3.53
CA ARG A 73 -10.00 -3.06 4.88
C ARG A 73 -10.94 -4.19 5.30
N GLY A 74 -10.71 -4.78 6.50
CA GLY A 74 -11.60 -5.77 7.11
C GLY A 74 -13.00 -5.21 7.40
N GLY A 75 -13.09 -3.91 7.68
CA GLY A 75 -14.32 -3.20 8.00
C GLY A 75 -14.02 -1.86 8.65
N TRP A 76 -15.06 -1.24 9.23
CA TRP A 76 -14.93 0.03 9.95
C TRP A 76 -14.35 -0.16 11.38
N ASP A 77 -14.94 -1.04 12.15
CA ASP A 77 -14.54 -1.44 13.51
C ASP A 77 -14.83 -2.93 13.74
N ASP A 78 -14.53 -3.42 14.92
CA ASP A 78 -14.65 -4.84 15.26
C ASP A 78 -16.12 -5.35 15.28
N ARG A 79 -17.11 -4.42 15.33
CA ARG A 79 -18.54 -4.75 15.27
C ARG A 79 -19.09 -4.71 13.84
N SER A 80 -18.31 -4.23 12.90
CA SER A 80 -18.71 -4.00 11.51
C SER A 80 -17.65 -4.52 10.52
N VAL A 81 -17.09 -5.70 10.77
CA VAL A 81 -16.25 -6.44 9.82
C VAL A 81 -17.14 -6.89 8.66
N ASN A 82 -16.93 -6.35 7.46
CA ASN A 82 -17.79 -6.59 6.30
C ASN A 82 -17.03 -6.81 4.99
N ALA A 83 -15.72 -7.05 5.05
CA ALA A 83 -14.89 -7.26 3.85
C ALA A 83 -15.45 -8.35 2.91
N PRO A 84 -15.92 -9.53 3.38
CA PRO A 84 -16.49 -10.54 2.48
C PRO A 84 -17.76 -10.07 1.75
N ALA A 85 -18.60 -9.25 2.41
CA ALA A 85 -19.80 -8.71 1.80
C ALA A 85 -19.49 -7.65 0.72
N ILE A 86 -18.55 -6.76 1.01
CA ILE A 86 -18.06 -5.76 0.05
C ILE A 86 -17.36 -6.45 -1.14
N ALA A 87 -16.62 -7.52 -0.89
CA ALA A 87 -15.96 -8.28 -1.95
C ALA A 87 -16.98 -8.92 -2.93
N ARG A 88 -18.03 -9.56 -2.40
CA ARG A 88 -19.12 -10.11 -3.24
C ARG A 88 -19.84 -9.03 -4.04
N LEU A 89 -20.12 -7.89 -3.43
CA LEU A 89 -20.71 -6.75 -4.11
C LEU A 89 -19.77 -6.24 -5.24
N ALA A 90 -18.48 -6.09 -4.97
CA ALA A 90 -17.51 -5.65 -5.96
C ALA A 90 -17.44 -6.62 -7.15
N GLU A 91 -17.36 -7.92 -6.90
CA GLU A 91 -17.37 -8.94 -7.97
C GLU A 91 -18.66 -8.88 -8.79
N SER A 92 -19.83 -8.76 -8.15
CA SER A 92 -21.12 -8.67 -8.85
C SER A 92 -21.26 -7.42 -9.73
N GLU A 93 -20.52 -6.36 -9.43
CA GLU A 93 -20.49 -5.12 -10.21
C GLU A 93 -19.30 -5.06 -11.20
N GLY A 94 -18.59 -6.17 -11.38
CA GLY A 94 -17.55 -6.34 -12.40
C GLY A 94 -16.16 -5.85 -12.01
N VAL A 95 -15.82 -5.83 -10.74
CA VAL A 95 -14.44 -5.63 -10.27
C VAL A 95 -13.63 -6.89 -10.55
N ASP A 96 -12.42 -6.74 -11.11
CA ASP A 96 -11.57 -7.83 -11.59
C ASP A 96 -10.62 -8.40 -10.53
N GLY A 97 -10.41 -7.68 -9.41
CA GLY A 97 -9.53 -8.14 -8.34
C GLY A 97 -9.61 -7.28 -7.06
N ILE A 98 -9.28 -7.89 -5.93
CA ILE A 98 -9.49 -7.27 -4.61
C ILE A 98 -8.22 -7.40 -3.78
N THR A 99 -7.71 -6.28 -3.26
CA THR A 99 -6.64 -6.28 -2.25
C THR A 99 -7.25 -6.07 -0.87
N VAL A 100 -6.96 -6.96 0.08
CA VAL A 100 -7.51 -6.92 1.44
C VAL A 100 -6.43 -6.65 2.47
N HIS A 101 -6.54 -5.53 3.19
CA HIS A 101 -5.86 -5.34 4.46
C HIS A 101 -6.84 -5.68 5.59
N PRO A 102 -6.65 -6.77 6.34
CA PRO A 102 -7.72 -7.34 7.17
C PRO A 102 -8.02 -6.55 8.45
N ARG A 103 -7.12 -5.65 8.90
CA ARG A 103 -7.42 -4.73 10.00
C ARG A 103 -8.58 -3.82 9.66
N THR A 104 -9.42 -3.53 10.65
CA THR A 104 -10.47 -2.51 10.53
C THR A 104 -9.88 -1.10 10.46
N ARG A 105 -10.71 -0.12 10.10
CA ARG A 105 -10.32 1.30 10.13
C ARG A 105 -9.92 1.74 11.55
N SER A 106 -10.66 1.27 12.56
CA SER A 106 -10.41 1.64 13.95
C SER A 106 -9.11 1.07 14.51
N GLN A 107 -8.73 -0.13 14.09
CA GLN A 107 -7.44 -0.74 14.46
C GLN A 107 -6.25 -0.02 13.84
N GLN A 108 -6.42 0.68 12.74
CA GLN A 108 -5.33 1.33 11.99
C GLN A 108 -4.17 0.36 11.68
N TYR A 109 -3.13 0.35 12.53
CA TYR A 109 -1.97 -0.54 12.44
C TYR A 109 -1.65 -1.24 13.77
N THR A 110 -2.56 -1.14 14.77
CA THR A 110 -2.36 -1.76 16.07
C THR A 110 -2.67 -3.25 16.03
N GLY A 111 -2.09 -4.00 16.97
CA GLY A 111 -2.27 -5.43 17.08
C GLY A 111 -1.71 -6.20 15.88
N ARG A 112 -2.11 -7.46 15.73
CA ARG A 112 -1.76 -8.33 14.60
C ARG A 112 -2.85 -8.27 13.53
N ALA A 113 -2.47 -8.34 12.26
CA ALA A 113 -3.41 -8.41 11.15
C ALA A 113 -4.15 -9.76 11.17
N PRO A 114 -5.49 -9.78 11.28
CA PRO A 114 -6.27 -11.03 11.34
C PRO A 114 -6.41 -11.62 9.94
N TRP A 115 -5.48 -12.50 9.55
CA TRP A 115 -5.44 -13.10 8.20
C TRP A 115 -6.64 -13.98 7.87
N ASP A 116 -7.37 -14.46 8.87
CA ASP A 116 -8.66 -15.17 8.72
C ASP A 116 -9.68 -14.35 7.90
N VAL A 117 -9.73 -13.04 8.07
CA VAL A 117 -10.58 -12.17 7.24
C VAL A 117 -10.18 -12.20 5.76
N ILE A 118 -8.89 -12.38 5.45
CA ILE A 118 -8.44 -12.56 4.04
C ILE A 118 -8.97 -13.90 3.52
N ALA A 119 -8.84 -14.98 4.30
CA ALA A 119 -9.35 -16.30 3.93
C ALA A 119 -10.88 -16.28 3.70
N GLU A 120 -11.63 -15.56 4.54
CA GLU A 120 -13.08 -15.39 4.37
C GLU A 120 -13.41 -14.66 3.06
N VAL A 121 -12.62 -13.64 2.67
CA VAL A 121 -12.80 -12.95 1.39
C VAL A 121 -12.46 -13.89 0.24
N VAL A 122 -11.36 -14.64 0.31
CA VAL A 122 -10.99 -15.64 -0.72
C VAL A 122 -12.11 -16.66 -0.92
N ALA A 123 -12.71 -17.16 0.17
CA ALA A 123 -13.83 -18.08 0.08
C ALA A 123 -15.12 -17.47 -0.46
N ALA A 124 -15.24 -16.13 -0.41
CA ALA A 124 -16.48 -15.42 -0.76
C ALA A 124 -16.58 -15.02 -2.25
N VAL A 125 -15.45 -15.00 -3.00
CA VAL A 125 -15.39 -14.51 -4.39
C VAL A 125 -14.56 -15.43 -5.28
N ARG A 126 -14.68 -15.28 -6.59
CA ARG A 126 -13.92 -16.01 -7.62
C ARG A 126 -12.78 -15.16 -8.21
N VAL A 127 -12.93 -13.84 -8.15
CA VAL A 127 -11.87 -12.93 -8.62
C VAL A 127 -10.62 -13.05 -7.73
N PRO A 128 -9.41 -12.83 -8.28
CA PRO A 128 -8.19 -12.95 -7.49
C PRO A 128 -8.17 -11.99 -6.30
N VAL A 129 -7.78 -12.51 -5.15
CA VAL A 129 -7.61 -11.76 -3.91
C VAL A 129 -6.12 -11.62 -3.60
N THR A 130 -5.68 -10.40 -3.35
CA THR A 130 -4.34 -10.09 -2.86
C THR A 130 -4.39 -9.81 -1.36
N GLY A 131 -3.66 -10.60 -0.57
CA GLY A 131 -3.54 -10.40 0.88
C GLY A 131 -2.53 -9.30 1.21
N ASN A 132 -2.81 -8.52 2.26
CA ASN A 132 -1.92 -7.45 2.74
C ASN A 132 -1.99 -7.36 4.27
N GLY A 133 -0.87 -7.05 4.92
CA GLY A 133 -0.79 -6.79 6.36
C GLY A 133 0.21 -7.70 7.06
N ASP A 134 1.14 -7.07 7.78
CA ASP A 134 2.20 -7.70 8.58
C ASP A 134 3.07 -8.69 7.79
N VAL A 135 3.34 -8.35 6.54
CA VAL A 135 4.28 -9.10 5.69
C VAL A 135 5.56 -8.28 5.58
N GLU A 136 6.64 -8.81 6.15
CA GLU A 136 7.94 -8.16 6.22
C GLU A 136 9.05 -8.96 5.53
N SER A 137 8.75 -10.20 5.14
CA SER A 137 9.67 -11.11 4.47
C SER A 137 8.97 -11.94 3.40
N HIS A 138 9.77 -12.61 2.58
CA HIS A 138 9.26 -13.61 1.63
C HIS A 138 8.61 -14.80 2.34
N ALA A 139 9.15 -15.20 3.50
CA ALA A 139 8.57 -16.26 4.33
C ALA A 139 7.18 -15.88 4.85
N ASP A 140 6.98 -14.63 5.28
CA ASP A 140 5.65 -14.15 5.69
C ASP A 140 4.68 -14.15 4.51
N ALA A 141 5.14 -13.78 3.32
CA ALA A 141 4.32 -13.82 2.11
C ALA A 141 3.87 -15.26 1.79
N ALA A 142 4.78 -16.23 1.86
CA ALA A 142 4.47 -17.63 1.66
C ALA A 142 3.50 -18.15 2.74
N ALA A 143 3.72 -17.77 3.99
CA ALA A 143 2.83 -18.13 5.11
C ALA A 143 1.42 -17.55 4.93
N MET A 144 1.30 -16.31 4.46
CA MET A 144 -0.01 -15.69 4.17
C MET A 144 -0.75 -16.46 3.07
N ILE A 145 -0.08 -16.79 1.96
CA ILE A 145 -0.69 -17.59 0.88
C ILE A 145 -1.16 -18.94 1.41
N ALA A 146 -0.29 -19.63 2.16
CA ALA A 146 -0.63 -20.93 2.72
C ALA A 146 -1.82 -20.88 3.70
N ALA A 147 -1.89 -19.83 4.53
CA ALA A 147 -2.95 -19.68 5.52
C ALA A 147 -4.29 -19.20 4.95
N THR A 148 -4.28 -18.44 3.86
CA THR A 148 -5.49 -17.75 3.37
C THR A 148 -5.96 -18.20 1.98
N GLY A 149 -5.09 -18.84 1.21
CA GLY A 149 -5.37 -19.18 -0.19
C GLY A 149 -5.40 -17.97 -1.13
N CYS A 150 -4.91 -16.78 -0.71
CA CYS A 150 -4.88 -15.62 -1.58
C CYS A 150 -3.94 -15.82 -2.78
N ALA A 151 -4.29 -15.24 -3.93
CA ALA A 151 -3.56 -15.40 -5.19
C ALA A 151 -2.22 -14.64 -5.22
N ALA A 152 -2.11 -13.57 -4.44
CA ALA A 152 -0.91 -12.74 -4.35
C ALA A 152 -0.81 -12.06 -2.98
N VAL A 153 0.36 -11.49 -2.69
CA VAL A 153 0.61 -10.75 -1.44
C VAL A 153 1.15 -9.36 -1.74
N MET A 154 0.56 -8.36 -1.12
CA MET A 154 1.04 -6.98 -1.15
C MET A 154 1.92 -6.70 0.07
N ILE A 155 3.18 -6.35 -0.16
CA ILE A 155 4.12 -5.91 0.86
C ILE A 155 4.08 -4.37 0.92
N GLY A 156 3.72 -3.83 2.07
CA GLY A 156 3.68 -2.38 2.30
C GLY A 156 4.89 -1.91 3.10
N ARG A 157 4.72 -1.67 4.39
CA ARG A 157 5.75 -1.16 5.31
C ARG A 157 7.01 -2.03 5.36
N GLY A 158 6.87 -3.35 5.17
CA GLY A 158 8.00 -4.27 5.13
C GLY A 158 9.02 -3.98 4.03
N ALA A 159 8.65 -3.23 2.98
CA ALA A 159 9.56 -2.81 1.91
C ALA A 159 10.34 -1.51 2.24
N LEU A 160 9.93 -0.76 3.26
CA LEU A 160 10.60 0.47 3.65
C LEU A 160 12.02 0.16 4.17
N GLY A 161 13.05 0.72 3.53
CA GLY A 161 14.44 0.40 3.80
C GLY A 161 14.90 -1.00 3.37
N ARG A 162 14.02 -1.80 2.77
CA ARG A 162 14.31 -3.17 2.32
C ARG A 162 13.64 -3.51 0.99
N PRO A 163 13.82 -2.72 -0.10
CA PRO A 163 13.13 -2.97 -1.37
C PRO A 163 13.48 -4.33 -2.00
N TRP A 164 14.59 -4.92 -1.61
CA TRP A 164 14.98 -6.28 -2.01
C TRP A 164 14.07 -7.40 -1.45
N VAL A 165 13.14 -7.08 -0.53
CA VAL A 165 12.16 -8.05 -0.01
C VAL A 165 11.35 -8.73 -1.12
N PHE A 166 11.16 -8.05 -2.25
CA PHE A 166 10.45 -8.61 -3.40
C PHE A 166 11.24 -9.66 -4.19
N ARG A 167 12.55 -9.82 -3.97
CA ARG A 167 13.36 -10.81 -4.68
C ARG A 167 13.24 -12.24 -4.14
N GLY A 168 12.77 -12.37 -2.89
CA GLY A 168 12.61 -13.68 -2.24
C GLY A 168 13.93 -14.40 -1.92
N VAL A 169 15.07 -13.71 -2.04
CA VAL A 169 16.41 -14.24 -1.76
C VAL A 169 17.22 -13.24 -0.93
N GLU A 170 18.20 -13.75 -0.19
CA GLU A 170 19.16 -12.90 0.49
C GLU A 170 19.98 -12.09 -0.52
N VAL A 171 20.15 -10.81 -0.21
CA VAL A 171 20.88 -9.85 -1.04
C VAL A 171 22.15 -9.45 -0.32
N ALA A 172 23.30 -9.59 -1.01
CA ALA A 172 24.60 -9.26 -0.46
C ALA A 172 24.69 -7.77 -0.07
N ARG A 173 25.55 -7.48 0.93
CA ARG A 173 25.70 -6.11 1.47
C ARG A 173 26.06 -5.10 0.39
N ASP A 174 26.99 -5.44 -0.51
CA ASP A 174 27.43 -4.55 -1.58
C ASP A 174 26.30 -4.28 -2.61
N GLU A 175 25.48 -5.28 -2.89
CA GLU A 175 24.32 -5.12 -3.76
C GLU A 175 23.24 -4.23 -3.09
N ARG A 176 23.00 -4.39 -1.78
CA ARG A 176 22.14 -3.48 -1.02
C ARG A 176 22.68 -2.06 -1.08
N ALA A 177 23.99 -1.86 -0.90
CA ALA A 177 24.63 -0.55 -1.00
C ALA A 177 24.44 0.07 -2.40
N ALA A 178 24.56 -0.71 -3.47
CA ALA A 178 24.33 -0.25 -4.83
C ALA A 178 22.86 0.21 -5.04
N VAL A 179 21.88 -0.55 -4.53
CA VAL A 179 20.45 -0.18 -4.58
C VAL A 179 20.20 1.14 -3.83
N ILE A 180 20.79 1.31 -2.64
CA ILE A 180 20.65 2.54 -1.84
C ILE A 180 21.23 3.74 -2.58
N ARG A 181 22.44 3.62 -3.14
CA ARG A 181 23.06 4.69 -3.93
C ARG A 181 22.22 5.06 -5.15
N ARG A 182 21.72 4.06 -5.88
CA ARG A 182 20.84 4.30 -7.03
C ARG A 182 19.55 5.02 -6.64
N HIS A 183 18.90 4.59 -5.56
CA HIS A 183 17.67 5.23 -5.07
C HIS A 183 17.95 6.68 -4.67
N ALA A 184 19.02 6.93 -3.93
CA ALA A 184 19.41 8.28 -3.54
C ALA A 184 19.69 9.18 -4.75
N ALA A 185 20.44 8.69 -5.75
CA ALA A 185 20.69 9.42 -6.99
C ALA A 185 19.41 9.73 -7.77
N LEU A 186 18.44 8.82 -7.81
CA LEU A 186 17.12 9.07 -8.44
C LEU A 186 16.32 10.13 -7.69
N ILE A 187 16.36 10.15 -6.36
CA ILE A 187 15.72 11.20 -5.55
C ILE A 187 16.29 12.57 -5.94
N GLU A 188 17.61 12.71 -6.01
CA GLU A 188 18.28 13.96 -6.36
C GLU A 188 18.03 14.38 -7.82
N ALA A 189 17.98 13.43 -8.74
CA ALA A 189 17.74 13.70 -10.16
C ALA A 189 16.30 14.14 -10.48
N HIS A 190 15.31 13.68 -9.71
CA HIS A 190 13.90 13.90 -10.05
C HIS A 190 13.15 14.84 -9.11
N LEU A 191 13.76 15.27 -8.02
CA LEU A 191 13.14 16.20 -7.07
C LEU A 191 13.96 17.48 -6.94
N ALA A 192 13.27 18.61 -6.71
CA ALA A 192 13.93 19.84 -6.35
C ALA A 192 14.68 19.68 -5.01
N GLU A 193 15.72 20.47 -4.77
CA GLU A 193 16.67 20.36 -3.66
C GLU A 193 16.02 20.12 -2.29
N ARG A 194 15.05 20.95 -1.90
CA ARG A 194 14.38 20.84 -0.59
C ARG A 194 13.54 19.57 -0.43
N PRO A 195 12.65 19.19 -1.37
CA PRO A 195 11.99 17.88 -1.35
C PRO A 195 12.96 16.72 -1.41
N ALA A 196 14.02 16.78 -2.20
CA ALA A 196 15.04 15.74 -2.29
C ALA A 196 15.70 15.47 -0.92
N LEU A 197 16.14 16.53 -0.23
CA LEU A 197 16.72 16.41 1.11
C LEU A 197 15.76 15.76 2.11
N VAL A 198 14.47 16.10 2.08
CA VAL A 198 13.45 15.48 2.95
C VAL A 198 13.31 13.99 2.66
N GLN A 199 13.27 13.60 1.38
CA GLN A 199 13.15 12.20 0.99
C GLN A 199 14.43 11.41 1.31
N LEU A 200 15.62 11.98 1.06
CA LEU A 200 16.88 11.35 1.43
C LEU A 200 16.95 11.02 2.92
N LYS A 201 16.68 11.98 3.80
CA LYS A 201 16.64 11.77 5.25
C LYS A 201 15.71 10.62 5.64
N LYS A 202 14.49 10.63 5.10
CA LYS A 202 13.46 9.63 5.37
C LYS A 202 13.89 8.23 4.92
N HIS A 203 14.36 8.11 3.68
CA HIS A 203 14.73 6.81 3.12
C HIS A 203 16.03 6.26 3.71
N LEU A 204 17.05 7.09 3.94
CA LEU A 204 18.29 6.63 4.55
C LEU A 204 18.09 6.26 6.04
N ALA A 205 17.19 6.94 6.75
CA ALA A 205 16.80 6.50 8.08
C ALA A 205 16.14 5.10 8.06
N TRP A 206 15.29 4.79 7.08
CA TRP A 206 14.73 3.44 6.93
C TRP A 206 15.78 2.41 6.52
N TYR A 207 16.70 2.74 5.61
CA TYR A 207 17.81 1.86 5.22
C TYR A 207 18.77 1.58 6.37
N SER A 208 18.82 2.44 7.39
CA SER A 208 19.62 2.21 8.58
C SER A 208 19.03 1.21 9.58
N ASP A 209 17.75 0.80 9.39
CA ASP A 209 17.11 -0.14 10.30
C ASP A 209 17.86 -1.47 10.36
N GLY A 210 18.16 -1.91 11.60
CA GLY A 210 18.93 -3.12 11.85
C GLY A 210 20.46 -2.95 11.78
N LEU A 211 20.97 -1.78 11.36
CA LEU A 211 22.40 -1.52 11.41
C LEU A 211 22.85 -1.17 12.85
N PRO A 212 24.09 -1.54 13.24
CA PRO A 212 24.66 -1.12 14.52
C PRO A 212 24.64 0.41 14.66
N PHE A 213 24.28 0.90 15.84
CA PHE A 213 24.23 2.32 16.18
C PHE A 213 23.20 3.17 15.40
N ALA A 214 22.33 2.58 14.57
CA ALA A 214 21.33 3.29 13.78
C ALA A 214 20.45 4.24 14.63
N ALA A 215 20.00 3.79 15.80
CA ALA A 215 19.18 4.61 16.71
C ALA A 215 19.89 5.91 17.14
N ARG A 216 21.22 5.85 17.35
CA ARG A 216 22.01 7.03 17.70
C ARG A 216 22.28 7.97 16.54
N ALA A 217 22.36 7.43 15.32
CA ALA A 217 22.63 8.21 14.12
C ALA A 217 21.38 8.90 13.53
N ARG A 218 20.18 8.36 13.76
CA ARG A 218 18.92 8.94 13.24
C ARG A 218 18.72 10.42 13.54
N PRO A 219 18.94 10.93 14.77
CA PRO A 219 18.84 12.36 15.03
C PRO A 219 19.76 13.19 14.15
N ALA A 220 20.98 12.74 13.92
CA ALA A 220 21.93 13.42 13.04
C ALA A 220 21.51 13.38 11.55
N ILE A 221 20.95 12.26 11.06
CA ILE A 221 20.35 12.18 9.72
C ILE A 221 19.23 13.24 9.57
N PHE A 222 18.35 13.35 10.55
CA PHE A 222 17.24 14.32 10.48
C PHE A 222 17.70 15.78 10.68
N ALA A 223 18.76 16.03 11.45
CA ALA A 223 19.35 17.35 11.65
C ALA A 223 20.16 17.86 10.45
N ALA A 224 20.66 16.98 9.58
CA ALA A 224 21.47 17.33 8.41
C ALA A 224 20.78 18.39 7.55
N ARG A 225 21.54 19.31 6.96
CA ARG A 225 21.02 20.43 6.15
C ARG A 225 21.28 20.25 4.66
N THR A 226 22.18 19.34 4.31
CA THR A 226 22.58 19.04 2.93
C THR A 226 22.53 17.54 2.65
N PRO A 227 22.39 17.09 1.39
CA PRO A 227 22.54 15.69 1.02
C PRO A 227 23.88 15.09 1.46
N THR A 228 24.95 15.84 1.31
CA THR A 228 26.31 15.41 1.71
C THR A 228 26.37 15.04 3.19
N GLU A 229 25.84 15.88 4.08
CA GLU A 229 25.79 15.60 5.52
C GLU A 229 24.97 14.34 5.82
N VAL A 230 23.85 14.12 5.11
CA VAL A 230 23.02 12.89 5.26
C VAL A 230 23.85 11.65 4.87
N TYR A 231 24.58 11.72 3.75
CA TYR A 231 25.42 10.61 3.28
C TYR A 231 26.57 10.32 4.25
N GLU A 232 27.26 11.34 4.76
CA GLU A 232 28.34 11.16 5.72
C GLU A 232 27.86 10.44 6.98
N VAL A 233 26.71 10.81 7.53
CA VAL A 233 26.15 10.13 8.69
C VAL A 233 25.75 8.70 8.37
N PHE A 234 25.07 8.49 7.25
CA PHE A 234 24.55 7.16 6.87
C PHE A 234 25.68 6.17 6.55
N TRP A 235 26.65 6.56 5.71
CA TRP A 235 27.71 5.63 5.28
C TRP A 235 28.73 5.29 6.37
N ARG A 236 28.75 6.03 7.49
CA ARG A 236 29.50 5.63 8.69
C ARG A 236 28.86 4.44 9.41
N LEU A 237 27.57 4.20 9.21
CA LEU A 237 26.84 3.05 9.79
C LEU A 237 26.97 1.80 8.92
N TRP A 238 27.14 2.02 7.63
CA TRP A 238 27.18 0.96 6.63
C TRP A 238 28.52 0.26 6.60
#